data_308253831038a9b69f884e61f5278c71
#
_entry.id   308253831038a9b69f884e61f5278c71
#
_cell.length_a   1.000
_cell.length_b   1.000
_cell.length_c   1.000
_cell.angle_alpha   90.00
_cell.angle_beta   90.00
_cell.angle_gamma   90.00
#
_symmetry.space_group_name_H-M   'P 1'
#
loop_
_entity.id
_entity.type
_entity.pdbx_description
1 polymer ?
#
loop_
_entity_poly.entity_id
_entity_poly.type
_entity_poly.pdbx_seq_one_letter_code
_entity_poly.pdbx_strand_id
1 'polypeptide(L)'
;GIATVSKDIVMETLNEYDWVQIAGAIKHPDKGKVFDMSQGLEDFGIKDGYLKVYPTDGYGDGPMLREVMALEKPDAILHYTDPRFWIWLYKMEAEIRREIPIFYYNIWDDLPDPQYNELYYRSSDLLMAISKQTYGINNRLLSDYEDWQTTYVPHGISQRRFKKVEDTDTDMLAFNDKFGLADKKFRVLYSNRNIRRKMP
;
A
#
# COMPACT_ATOMS: atom_id res chain seq x y z
N GLY A 1 -4.65 -4.05 6.22
CA GLY A 1 -4.76 -4.37 4.79
C GLY A 1 -4.21 -3.26 3.90
N ILE A 2 -4.26 -3.43 2.58
CA ILE A 2 -3.68 -2.50 1.59
C ILE A 2 -4.14 -1.05 1.83
N ALA A 3 -5.43 -0.80 1.97
CA ALA A 3 -5.96 0.54 2.21
C ALA A 3 -5.40 1.21 3.48
N THR A 4 -5.19 0.44 4.54
CA THR A 4 -4.61 0.96 5.79
C THR A 4 -3.15 1.38 5.61
N VAL A 5 -2.35 0.53 4.96
CA VAL A 5 -0.93 0.84 4.71
C VAL A 5 -0.79 1.99 3.72
N SER A 6 -1.60 2.04 2.65
CA SER A 6 -1.62 3.18 1.72
C SER A 6 -1.93 4.49 2.45
N LYS A 7 -2.95 4.48 3.32
CA LYS A 7 -3.29 5.65 4.14
C LYS A 7 -2.11 6.05 5.05
N ASP A 8 -1.49 5.08 5.71
CA ASP A 8 -0.37 5.35 6.62
C ASP A 8 0.84 5.93 5.85
N ILE A 9 1.18 5.38 4.68
CA ILE A 9 2.24 5.94 3.82
C ILE A 9 1.95 7.39 3.47
N VAL A 10 0.77 7.68 2.92
CA VAL A 10 0.37 9.03 2.53
C VAL A 10 0.43 9.98 3.72
N MET A 11 -0.26 9.66 4.81
CA MET A 11 -0.37 10.56 5.97
C MET A 11 0.96 10.84 6.68
N GLU A 12 1.86 9.86 6.73
CA GLU A 12 3.15 10.01 7.41
C GLU A 12 4.21 10.70 6.52
N THR A 13 3.93 10.87 5.22
CA THR A 13 4.86 11.50 4.28
C THR A 13 4.32 12.80 3.64
N LEU A 14 3.14 13.26 4.03
CA LEU A 14 2.54 14.52 3.52
C LEU A 14 3.33 15.78 3.86
N ASN A 15 4.26 15.73 4.81
CA ASN A 15 5.19 16.84 5.09
C ASN A 15 6.38 16.89 4.10
N GLU A 16 6.55 15.84 3.29
CA GLU A 16 7.68 15.67 2.38
C GLU A 16 7.25 15.61 0.92
N TYR A 17 6.05 15.08 0.67
CA TYR A 17 5.53 14.81 -0.67
C TYR A 17 4.09 15.27 -0.82
N ASP A 18 3.78 15.80 -1.99
CA ASP A 18 2.43 16.02 -2.47
C ASP A 18 1.84 14.71 -2.97
N TRP A 19 0.62 14.39 -2.56
CA TRP A 19 0.01 13.11 -2.90
C TRP A 19 -1.25 13.26 -3.75
N VAL A 20 -1.28 12.50 -4.84
CA VAL A 20 -2.47 12.26 -5.65
C VAL A 20 -2.79 10.77 -5.60
N GLN A 21 -3.91 10.42 -5.01
CA GLN A 21 -4.28 9.03 -4.78
C GLN A 21 -5.41 8.59 -5.72
N ILE A 22 -5.16 7.59 -6.55
CA ILE A 22 -6.21 6.86 -7.26
C ILE A 22 -6.78 5.82 -6.31
N ALA A 23 -8.00 6.07 -5.80
CA ALA A 23 -8.66 5.24 -4.82
C ALA A 23 -9.56 4.20 -5.50
N GLY A 24 -9.00 3.01 -5.70
CA GLY A 24 -9.73 1.88 -6.27
C GLY A 24 -10.74 1.29 -5.28
N ALA A 25 -11.99 1.15 -5.72
CA ALA A 25 -13.02 0.43 -5.00
C ALA A 25 -14.03 -0.20 -5.96
N ILE A 26 -14.62 -1.31 -5.56
CA ILE A 26 -15.70 -1.92 -6.34
C ILE A 26 -16.97 -1.08 -6.15
N LYS A 27 -17.55 -0.58 -7.25
CA LYS A 27 -18.79 0.21 -7.26
C LYS A 27 -18.72 1.44 -6.37
N HIS A 28 -17.68 2.25 -6.54
CA HIS A 28 -17.53 3.46 -5.74
C HIS A 28 -18.64 4.49 -6.10
N PRO A 29 -19.42 4.97 -5.13
CA PRO A 29 -20.52 5.90 -5.39
C PRO A 29 -20.05 7.25 -5.93
N ASP A 30 -18.84 7.63 -5.60
CA ASP A 30 -18.24 8.93 -5.96
C ASP A 30 -17.22 8.85 -7.09
N LYS A 31 -17.26 7.78 -7.89
CA LYS A 31 -16.37 7.67 -9.05
C LYS A 31 -16.52 8.88 -9.97
N GLY A 32 -15.41 9.36 -10.48
CA GLY A 32 -15.36 10.55 -11.36
C GLY A 32 -15.46 11.90 -10.64
N LYS A 33 -15.60 11.90 -9.29
CA LYS A 33 -15.42 13.09 -8.48
C LYS A 33 -13.95 13.21 -8.08
N VAL A 34 -13.53 14.43 -7.74
CA VAL A 34 -12.22 14.71 -7.17
C VAL A 34 -12.42 15.25 -5.76
N PHE A 35 -11.75 14.66 -4.79
CA PHE A 35 -11.76 15.15 -3.41
C PHE A 35 -10.43 15.82 -3.13
N ASP A 36 -10.46 17.14 -2.98
CA ASP A 36 -9.34 17.90 -2.47
C ASP A 36 -9.37 17.86 -0.94
N MET A 37 -8.43 17.17 -0.35
CA MET A 37 -8.32 16.99 1.11
C MET A 37 -7.31 17.95 1.74
N SER A 38 -6.64 18.77 0.94
CA SER A 38 -5.51 19.61 1.37
C SER A 38 -5.86 20.54 2.53
N GLN A 39 -7.03 21.19 2.48
CA GLN A 39 -7.45 22.13 3.53
C GLN A 39 -7.71 21.46 4.90
N GLY A 40 -8.03 20.17 4.92
CA GLY A 40 -8.29 19.43 6.17
C GLY A 40 -7.04 18.87 6.84
N LEU A 41 -5.86 19.03 6.22
CA LEU A 41 -4.62 18.43 6.73
C LEU A 41 -4.05 19.16 7.95
N GLU A 42 -4.37 20.44 8.10
CA GLU A 42 -3.96 21.23 9.27
C GLU A 42 -4.49 20.65 10.60
N ASP A 43 -5.69 20.06 10.58
CA ASP A 43 -6.28 19.38 11.75
C ASP A 43 -5.44 18.16 12.18
N PHE A 44 -4.61 17.63 11.30
CA PHE A 44 -3.68 16.54 11.55
C PHE A 44 -2.24 17.02 11.82
N GLY A 45 -2.03 18.34 11.90
CA GLY A 45 -0.73 18.96 12.14
C GLY A 45 0.18 19.03 10.91
N ILE A 46 -0.39 18.83 9.72
CA ILE A 46 0.33 18.89 8.44
C ILE A 46 0.07 20.27 7.83
N LYS A 47 1.13 21.06 7.70
CA LYS A 47 1.09 22.39 7.10
C LYS A 47 1.47 22.31 5.63
N ASP A 48 0.72 23.04 4.82
CA ASP A 48 0.98 23.15 3.37
C ASP A 48 0.98 21.82 2.61
N GLY A 49 0.37 20.77 3.18
CA GLY A 49 0.27 19.48 2.53
C GLY A 49 -0.72 19.48 1.36
N TYR A 50 -0.41 18.72 0.33
CA TYR A 50 -1.29 18.52 -0.81
C TYR A 50 -1.76 17.08 -0.90
N LEU A 51 -3.08 16.89 -0.90
CA LEU A 51 -3.70 15.57 -1.03
C LEU A 51 -4.97 15.66 -1.86
N LYS A 52 -4.96 15.04 -3.04
CA LYS A 52 -6.18 14.81 -3.81
C LYS A 52 -6.47 13.32 -3.95
N VAL A 53 -7.75 12.98 -3.93
CA VAL A 53 -8.23 11.60 -4.06
C VAL A 53 -9.18 11.51 -5.26
N TYR A 54 -8.90 10.56 -6.13
CA TYR A 54 -9.66 10.24 -7.33
C TYR A 54 -10.32 8.86 -7.17
N PRO A 55 -11.56 8.78 -6.68
CA PRO A 55 -12.29 7.53 -6.57
C PRO A 55 -12.58 6.93 -7.94
N THR A 56 -12.35 5.63 -8.07
CA THR A 56 -12.63 4.91 -9.32
C THR A 56 -13.32 3.59 -9.06
N ASP A 57 -14.06 3.09 -10.06
CA ASP A 57 -14.59 1.73 -10.02
C ASP A 57 -13.46 0.73 -10.24
N GLY A 58 -13.51 -0.38 -9.51
CA GLY A 58 -12.52 -1.43 -9.61
C GLY A 58 -11.11 -0.90 -9.38
N TYR A 59 -10.23 -1.06 -10.35
CA TYR A 59 -8.82 -0.67 -10.25
C TYR A 59 -8.45 0.48 -11.21
N GLY A 60 -9.45 1.17 -11.79
CA GLY A 60 -9.22 2.24 -12.75
C GLY A 60 -8.86 1.75 -14.16
N ASP A 61 -8.44 2.68 -15.00
CA ASP A 61 -8.07 2.44 -16.38
C ASP A 61 -7.06 3.46 -16.92
N GLY A 62 -6.55 3.21 -18.13
CA GLY A 62 -5.56 4.06 -18.78
C GLY A 62 -6.05 5.48 -19.11
N PRO A 63 -7.26 5.67 -19.66
CA PRO A 63 -7.81 7.01 -19.90
C PRO A 63 -7.84 7.88 -18.65
N MET A 64 -8.32 7.36 -17.53
CA MET A 64 -8.34 8.05 -16.24
C MET A 64 -6.91 8.42 -15.78
N LEU A 65 -5.95 7.51 -15.89
CA LEU A 65 -4.56 7.83 -15.51
C LEU A 65 -3.98 8.97 -16.35
N ARG A 66 -4.21 8.98 -17.67
CA ARG A 66 -3.75 10.07 -18.55
C ARG A 66 -4.35 11.42 -18.15
N GLU A 67 -5.64 11.42 -17.77
CA GLU A 67 -6.30 12.62 -17.29
C GLU A 67 -5.66 13.12 -15.99
N VAL A 68 -5.46 12.23 -15.02
CA VAL A 68 -4.80 12.57 -13.75
C VAL A 68 -3.38 13.06 -13.98
N MET A 69 -2.59 12.40 -14.82
CA MET A 69 -1.22 12.83 -15.15
C MET A 69 -1.19 14.22 -15.81
N ALA A 70 -2.13 14.49 -16.71
CA ALA A 70 -2.22 15.80 -17.38
C ALA A 70 -2.60 16.94 -16.43
N LEU A 71 -3.48 16.67 -15.48
CA LEU A 71 -3.97 17.66 -14.50
C LEU A 71 -2.97 17.89 -13.35
N GLU A 72 -2.48 16.80 -12.77
CA GLU A 72 -1.71 16.86 -11.52
C GLU A 72 -0.19 16.88 -11.76
N LYS A 73 0.27 16.44 -12.93
CA LYS A 73 1.70 16.43 -13.34
C LYS A 73 2.61 15.80 -12.28
N PRO A 74 2.36 14.55 -11.87
CA PRO A 74 3.16 13.92 -10.85
C PRO A 74 4.60 13.67 -11.32
N ASP A 75 5.54 13.64 -10.39
CA ASP A 75 6.96 13.32 -10.65
C ASP A 75 7.24 11.82 -10.67
N ALA A 76 6.36 11.00 -10.08
CA ALA A 76 6.49 9.54 -10.05
C ALA A 76 5.14 8.87 -9.81
N ILE A 77 5.03 7.60 -10.15
CA ILE A 77 3.93 6.72 -9.77
C ILE A 77 4.42 5.72 -8.74
N LEU A 78 3.76 5.67 -7.57
CA LEU A 78 3.93 4.60 -6.60
C LEU A 78 2.78 3.60 -6.72
N HIS A 79 3.05 2.43 -7.26
CA HIS A 79 2.10 1.33 -7.28
C HIS A 79 2.26 0.44 -6.02
N TYR A 80 1.16 0.23 -5.31
CA TYR A 80 1.12 -0.61 -4.12
C TYR A 80 -0.12 -1.49 -4.13
N THR A 81 0.01 -2.71 -4.61
CA THR A 81 -0.97 -3.82 -4.52
C THR A 81 -0.52 -5.00 -5.40
N ASP A 82 -1.39 -5.99 -5.64
CA ASP A 82 -1.12 -7.11 -6.55
C ASP A 82 -1.13 -6.60 -8.01
N PRO A 83 -0.05 -6.75 -8.77
CA PRO A 83 0.09 -6.16 -10.11
C PRO A 83 -0.87 -6.77 -11.12
N ARG A 84 -1.37 -7.98 -10.89
CA ARG A 84 -2.29 -8.67 -11.79
C ARG A 84 -3.64 -7.98 -11.95
N PHE A 85 -4.03 -7.15 -10.98
CA PHE A 85 -5.23 -6.32 -11.10
C PHE A 85 -4.97 -4.99 -11.83
N TRP A 86 -3.70 -4.68 -12.12
CA TRP A 86 -3.25 -3.43 -12.72
C TRP A 86 -2.57 -3.65 -14.08
N ILE A 87 -2.95 -4.69 -14.80
CA ILE A 87 -2.37 -5.03 -16.11
C ILE A 87 -2.41 -3.84 -17.07
N TRP A 88 -3.46 -3.04 -17.02
CA TRP A 88 -3.61 -1.85 -17.84
C TRP A 88 -2.51 -0.80 -17.58
N LEU A 89 -2.09 -0.61 -16.32
CA LEU A 89 -0.99 0.28 -15.95
C LEU A 89 0.32 -0.19 -16.59
N TYR A 90 0.64 -1.46 -16.44
CA TYR A 90 1.87 -2.03 -16.96
C TYR A 90 1.89 -2.15 -18.49
N LYS A 91 0.73 -2.21 -19.15
CA LYS A 91 0.64 -2.08 -20.61
C LYS A 91 0.96 -0.67 -21.12
N MET A 92 0.87 0.33 -20.25
CA MET A 92 1.19 1.73 -20.55
C MET A 92 2.63 2.10 -20.13
N GLU A 93 3.41 1.18 -19.58
CA GLU A 93 4.71 1.48 -18.99
C GLU A 93 5.64 2.24 -19.93
N ALA A 94 5.69 1.85 -21.21
CA ALA A 94 6.53 2.50 -22.21
C ALA A 94 6.09 3.96 -22.51
N GLU A 95 4.82 4.30 -22.34
CA GLU A 95 4.30 5.67 -22.43
C GLU A 95 4.69 6.45 -21.17
N ILE A 96 4.39 5.90 -20.00
CA ILE A 96 4.56 6.56 -18.70
C ILE A 96 6.04 6.83 -18.41
N ARG A 97 6.89 5.82 -18.57
CA ARG A 97 8.33 5.88 -18.22
C ARG A 97 9.18 6.78 -19.12
N ARG A 98 8.57 7.34 -20.18
CA ARG A 98 9.20 8.45 -20.94
C ARG A 98 9.13 9.77 -20.21
N GLU A 99 8.19 9.94 -19.30
CA GLU A 99 7.92 11.18 -18.58
C GLU A 99 8.27 11.06 -17.10
N ILE A 100 7.84 10.00 -16.45
CA ILE A 100 8.01 9.78 -15.00
C ILE A 100 8.29 8.31 -14.67
N PRO A 101 9.03 8.02 -13.59
CA PRO A 101 9.31 6.64 -13.17
C PRO A 101 8.08 5.96 -12.54
N ILE A 102 8.06 4.64 -12.62
CA ILE A 102 7.12 3.77 -11.90
C ILE A 102 7.88 3.07 -10.78
N PHE A 103 7.46 3.30 -9.55
CA PHE A 103 7.93 2.60 -8.38
C PHE A 103 6.89 1.56 -7.96
N TYR A 104 7.32 0.33 -7.70
CA TYR A 104 6.43 -0.71 -7.25
C TYR A 104 6.80 -1.19 -5.85
N TYR A 105 5.89 -0.97 -4.89
CA TYR A 105 6.01 -1.51 -3.55
C TYR A 105 5.46 -2.94 -3.55
N ASN A 106 6.37 -3.91 -3.72
CA ASN A 106 6.06 -5.32 -3.93
C ASN A 106 5.69 -6.02 -2.63
N ILE A 107 4.50 -6.59 -2.61
CA ILE A 107 3.89 -7.27 -1.45
C ILE A 107 3.89 -8.81 -1.56
N TRP A 108 4.62 -9.37 -2.50
CA TRP A 108 4.61 -10.81 -2.72
C TRP A 108 5.21 -11.57 -1.53
N ASP A 109 4.45 -12.50 -0.96
CA ASP A 109 4.76 -13.20 0.30
C ASP A 109 4.78 -14.73 0.17
N ASP A 110 4.87 -15.29 -1.06
CA ASP A 110 4.73 -16.72 -1.30
C ASP A 110 5.88 -17.29 -2.17
N LEU A 111 6.04 -18.60 -2.11
CA LEU A 111 6.98 -19.38 -2.93
C LEU A 111 6.21 -20.48 -3.69
N PRO A 112 6.71 -20.93 -4.84
CA PRO A 112 7.96 -20.55 -5.53
C PRO A 112 7.94 -19.12 -6.08
N ASP A 113 9.11 -18.62 -6.51
CA ASP A 113 9.25 -17.30 -7.08
C ASP A 113 8.25 -17.07 -8.23
N PRO A 114 7.51 -15.96 -8.24
CA PRO A 114 6.39 -15.76 -9.17
C PRO A 114 6.89 -15.32 -10.57
N GLN A 115 7.40 -16.25 -11.36
CA GLN A 115 7.90 -16.01 -12.73
C GLN A 115 6.89 -15.23 -13.59
N TYR A 116 5.59 -15.48 -13.38
CA TYR A 116 4.51 -14.81 -14.10
C TYR A 116 4.35 -13.32 -13.73
N ASN A 117 4.99 -12.86 -12.65
CA ASN A 117 5.00 -11.45 -12.26
C ASN A 117 6.22 -10.69 -12.81
N GLU A 118 7.20 -11.38 -13.39
CA GLU A 118 8.45 -10.78 -13.87
C GLU A 118 8.21 -9.59 -14.80
N LEU A 119 7.24 -9.69 -15.71
CA LEU A 119 6.90 -8.59 -16.63
C LEU A 119 6.51 -7.30 -15.88
N TYR A 120 5.74 -7.43 -14.80
CA TYR A 120 5.34 -6.26 -13.98
C TYR A 120 6.53 -5.66 -13.24
N TYR A 121 7.43 -6.52 -12.77
CA TYR A 121 8.62 -6.07 -12.07
C TYR A 121 9.57 -5.33 -13.02
N ARG A 122 9.79 -5.86 -14.23
CA ARG A 122 10.60 -5.22 -15.28
C ARG A 122 9.99 -3.93 -15.83
N SER A 123 8.71 -3.75 -15.70
CA SER A 123 8.01 -2.52 -16.07
C SER A 123 8.10 -1.42 -15.00
N SER A 124 8.85 -1.66 -13.92
CA SER A 124 9.06 -0.71 -12.83
C SER A 124 10.54 -0.27 -12.78
N ASP A 125 10.76 0.99 -12.44
CA ASP A 125 12.10 1.55 -12.33
C ASP A 125 12.75 1.25 -10.98
N LEU A 126 11.93 1.11 -9.93
CA LEU A 126 12.35 0.72 -8.59
C LEU A 126 11.37 -0.28 -7.98
N LEU A 127 11.90 -1.37 -7.43
CA LEU A 127 11.15 -2.34 -6.65
C LEU A 127 11.47 -2.19 -5.16
N MET A 128 10.45 -1.85 -4.37
CA MET A 128 10.54 -1.77 -2.93
C MET A 128 9.90 -3.02 -2.31
N ALA A 129 10.69 -3.83 -1.63
CA ALA A 129 10.25 -5.11 -1.07
C ALA A 129 9.78 -4.96 0.38
N ILE A 130 8.58 -5.43 0.70
CA ILE A 130 8.02 -5.38 2.06
C ILE A 130 8.73 -6.30 3.06
N SER A 131 9.45 -7.29 2.58
CA SER A 131 10.13 -8.29 3.41
C SER A 131 11.47 -8.70 2.79
N LYS A 132 12.34 -9.27 3.61
CA LYS A 132 13.59 -9.86 3.11
C LYS A 132 13.34 -11.03 2.15
N GLN A 133 12.24 -11.77 2.32
CA GLN A 133 11.82 -12.80 1.37
C GLN A 133 11.48 -12.17 0.02
N THR A 134 10.64 -11.14 0.00
CA THR A 134 10.27 -10.42 -1.22
C THR A 134 11.50 -9.80 -1.90
N TYR A 135 12.41 -9.23 -1.11
CA TYR A 135 13.68 -8.69 -1.63
C TYR A 135 14.52 -9.78 -2.31
N GLY A 136 14.64 -10.95 -1.66
CA GLY A 136 15.34 -12.10 -2.27
C GLY A 136 14.67 -12.61 -3.53
N ILE A 137 13.34 -12.61 -3.61
CA ILE A 137 12.57 -12.97 -4.82
C ILE A 137 12.86 -11.97 -5.95
N ASN A 138 12.80 -10.66 -5.67
CA ASN A 138 13.11 -9.64 -6.67
C ASN A 138 14.50 -9.85 -7.27
N ASN A 139 15.52 -10.04 -6.45
CA ASN A 139 16.90 -10.22 -6.91
C ASN A 139 17.11 -11.52 -7.68
N ARG A 140 16.38 -12.59 -7.37
CA ARG A 140 16.47 -13.84 -8.16
C ARG A 140 15.79 -13.76 -9.50
N LEU A 141 14.63 -13.07 -9.56
CA LEU A 141 13.88 -12.89 -10.82
C LEU A 141 14.55 -11.87 -11.74
N LEU A 142 15.23 -10.88 -11.16
CA LEU A 142 15.81 -9.75 -11.87
C LEU A 142 17.32 -9.67 -11.61
N SER A 143 18.01 -10.77 -11.84
CA SER A 143 19.45 -10.88 -11.56
C SER A 143 20.33 -9.94 -12.43
N ASP A 144 19.74 -9.33 -13.44
CA ASP A 144 20.35 -8.34 -14.34
C ASP A 144 20.06 -6.88 -13.96
N TYR A 145 19.32 -6.67 -12.86
CA TYR A 145 19.06 -5.34 -12.32
C TYR A 145 20.26 -4.80 -11.56
N GLU A 146 20.43 -3.48 -11.62
CA GLU A 146 21.40 -2.75 -10.81
C GLU A 146 20.96 -2.73 -9.34
N ASP A 147 21.91 -2.70 -8.42
CA ASP A 147 21.64 -2.74 -6.97
C ASP A 147 20.64 -1.67 -6.48
N TRP A 148 20.64 -0.51 -7.13
CA TRP A 148 19.73 0.60 -6.76
C TRP A 148 18.29 0.37 -7.22
N GLN A 149 18.03 -0.54 -8.17
CA GLN A 149 16.69 -0.81 -8.70
C GLN A 149 15.84 -1.71 -7.79
N THR A 150 16.44 -2.28 -6.77
CA THR A 150 15.72 -3.06 -5.75
C THR A 150 16.12 -2.60 -4.36
N THR A 151 15.13 -2.45 -3.47
CA THR A 151 15.39 -2.03 -2.08
C THR A 151 14.45 -2.75 -1.11
N TYR A 152 14.89 -2.85 0.14
CA TYR A 152 14.09 -3.41 1.22
C TYR A 152 13.46 -2.30 2.04
N VAL A 153 12.14 -2.19 1.97
CA VAL A 153 11.33 -1.23 2.73
C VAL A 153 10.27 -2.02 3.50
N PRO A 154 10.51 -2.39 4.75
CA PRO A 154 9.53 -3.14 5.53
C PRO A 154 8.28 -2.32 5.80
N HIS A 155 7.14 -3.01 5.96
CA HIS A 155 5.94 -2.34 6.45
C HIS A 155 6.18 -1.73 7.83
N GLY A 156 5.84 -0.47 7.95
CA GLY A 156 5.67 0.19 9.23
C GLY A 156 4.33 -0.17 9.87
N ILE A 157 4.22 0.08 11.16
CA ILE A 157 2.96 0.03 11.90
C ILE A 157 2.75 1.33 12.65
N SER A 158 1.51 1.78 12.70
CA SER A 158 1.17 2.99 13.46
C SER A 158 1.29 2.73 14.97
N GLN A 159 2.24 3.38 15.62
CA GLN A 159 2.41 3.30 17.07
C GLN A 159 1.21 3.89 17.84
N ARG A 160 0.44 4.78 17.21
CA ARG A 160 -0.81 5.30 17.80
C ARG A 160 -1.87 4.23 17.92
N ARG A 161 -1.93 3.27 16.99
CA ARG A 161 -2.91 2.16 16.95
C ARG A 161 -2.40 0.88 17.59
N PHE A 162 -1.12 0.60 17.41
CA PHE A 162 -0.46 -0.62 17.88
C PHE A 162 0.52 -0.27 18.99
N LYS A 163 0.00 -0.06 20.17
CA LYS A 163 0.78 0.20 21.40
C LYS A 163 0.51 -0.90 22.43
N LYS A 164 1.48 -1.13 23.30
CA LYS A 164 1.24 -1.96 24.47
C LYS A 164 0.12 -1.33 25.31
N VAL A 165 -0.86 -2.13 25.66
CA VAL A 165 -1.95 -1.74 26.55
C VAL A 165 -1.62 -2.32 27.93
N GLU A 166 -1.71 -1.51 28.96
CA GLU A 166 -1.46 -1.97 30.34
C GLU A 166 -2.63 -2.83 30.84
N ASP A 167 -2.32 -3.77 31.72
CA ASP A 167 -3.34 -4.70 32.26
C ASP A 167 -4.45 -3.99 33.05
N THR A 168 -4.21 -2.76 33.49
CA THR A 168 -5.18 -1.91 34.20
C THR A 168 -6.06 -1.05 33.28
N ASP A 169 -5.81 -1.07 31.97
CA ASP A 169 -6.60 -0.33 31.00
C ASP A 169 -8.05 -0.85 30.99
N THR A 170 -9.01 0.07 30.93
CA THR A 170 -10.44 -0.26 30.98
C THR A 170 -10.89 -1.17 29.84
N ASP A 171 -10.38 -0.94 28.62
CA ASP A 171 -10.70 -1.78 27.46
C ASP A 171 -10.09 -3.18 27.61
N MET A 172 -8.87 -3.28 28.18
CA MET A 172 -8.23 -4.55 28.45
C MET A 172 -8.97 -5.33 29.54
N LEU A 173 -9.42 -4.66 30.60
CA LEU A 173 -10.23 -5.28 31.66
C LEU A 173 -11.56 -5.81 31.11
N ALA A 174 -12.26 -4.98 30.33
CA ALA A 174 -13.52 -5.39 29.69
C ALA A 174 -13.33 -6.55 28.70
N PHE A 175 -12.23 -6.55 27.95
CA PHE A 175 -11.87 -7.67 27.06
C PHE A 175 -11.61 -8.96 27.84
N ASN A 176 -10.84 -8.87 28.92
CA ASN A 176 -10.52 -10.02 29.77
C ASN A 176 -11.77 -10.61 30.41
N ASP A 177 -12.67 -9.78 30.90
CA ASP A 177 -13.96 -10.20 31.48
C ASP A 177 -14.83 -10.89 30.42
N LYS A 178 -15.04 -10.22 29.30
CA LYS A 178 -15.86 -10.73 28.18
C LYS A 178 -15.46 -12.13 27.71
N PHE A 179 -14.17 -12.43 27.71
CA PHE A 179 -13.62 -13.70 27.20
C PHE A 179 -13.15 -14.65 28.32
N GLY A 180 -13.38 -14.33 29.59
CA GLY A 180 -12.98 -15.16 30.74
C GLY A 180 -11.46 -15.36 30.79
N LEU A 181 -10.67 -14.33 30.55
CA LEU A 181 -9.22 -14.42 30.43
C LEU A 181 -8.46 -13.91 31.65
N ALA A 182 -9.15 -13.36 32.65
CA ALA A 182 -8.51 -12.72 33.82
C ALA A 182 -7.52 -13.65 34.55
N ASP A 183 -7.89 -14.90 34.73
CA ASP A 183 -7.07 -15.89 35.47
C ASP A 183 -6.12 -16.70 34.59
N LYS A 184 -6.01 -16.42 33.32
CA LYS A 184 -5.16 -17.18 32.40
C LYS A 184 -3.72 -16.71 32.44
N LYS A 185 -2.80 -17.58 32.83
CA LYS A 185 -1.36 -17.31 32.85
C LYS A 185 -0.74 -17.15 31.46
N PHE A 186 -1.33 -17.81 30.48
CA PHE A 186 -0.85 -17.79 29.09
C PHE A 186 -2.02 -17.70 28.12
N ARG A 187 -1.90 -16.82 27.14
CA ARG A 187 -2.97 -16.57 26.15
C ARG A 187 -2.38 -16.67 24.77
N VAL A 188 -3.04 -17.41 23.89
CA VAL A 188 -2.69 -17.48 22.47
C VAL A 188 -3.81 -16.83 21.68
N LEU A 189 -3.49 -15.81 20.91
CA LEU A 189 -4.40 -15.20 19.95
C LEU A 189 -4.03 -15.66 18.54
N TYR A 190 -4.99 -16.28 17.86
CA TYR A 190 -4.92 -16.52 16.43
C TYR A 190 -5.97 -15.66 15.73
N SER A 191 -5.53 -14.63 15.01
CA SER A 191 -6.41 -13.73 14.26
C SER A 191 -6.04 -13.76 12.79
N ASN A 192 -6.88 -14.37 11.97
CA ASN A 192 -6.65 -14.46 10.54
C ASN A 192 -7.97 -14.59 9.77
N ARG A 193 -7.92 -14.30 8.45
CA ARG A 193 -9.06 -14.57 7.58
C ARG A 193 -9.29 -16.09 7.49
N ASN A 194 -10.53 -16.53 7.70
CA ASN A 194 -10.89 -17.94 7.56
C ASN A 194 -10.93 -18.35 6.08
N ILE A 195 -9.79 -18.73 5.54
CA ILE A 195 -9.64 -19.26 4.18
C ILE A 195 -8.69 -20.46 4.22
N ARG A 196 -8.86 -21.41 3.26
CA ARG A 196 -8.09 -22.65 3.19
C ARG A 196 -6.58 -22.43 3.29
N ARG A 197 -6.02 -21.41 2.63
CA ARG A 197 -4.59 -21.07 2.65
C ARG A 197 -4.05 -20.77 4.05
N LYS A 198 -4.88 -20.24 4.94
CA LYS A 198 -4.48 -19.85 6.30
C LYS A 198 -4.63 -20.96 7.33
N MET A 199 -5.28 -22.08 6.96
CA MET A 199 -5.45 -23.28 7.78
C MET A 199 -5.85 -22.96 9.24
N PRO A 200 -6.95 -22.19 9.44
CA PRO A 200 -7.40 -21.81 10.77
C PRO A 200 -7.86 -22.99 11.61
#